data_d2582c2bc8519c7c70eea1c9888f98d7
#
_entry.id   d2582c2bc8519c7c70eea1c9888f98d7
#
_cell.length_a   1.000
_cell.length_b   1.000
_cell.length_c   1.000
_cell.angle_alpha   90.00
_cell.angle_beta   90.00
_cell.angle_gamma   90.00
#
_symmetry.space_group_name_H-M   'P 1'
#
loop_
_entity.id
_entity.type
_entity.pdbx_description
1 polymer ?
#
loop_
_entity_poly.entity_id
_entity_poly.type
_entity_poly.pdbx_seq_one_letter_code
_entity_poly.pdbx_strand_id
1 'polypeptide(L)'
;MNKKSPLLLRSLQRGFTLIELMVVLLIIGVLAALIVPNVLDRADDARVTAAKTDVANLVQALKLYRLDNMRYPTAEQGLQALLVEPTTPPLPANWKNYLDKLPQDPWGHSYIFLNPGIKGEVDVMSYGADGQAGGEGRDADIGSWQP
;
A
#
# COMPACT_ATOMS: atom_id res chain seq x y z
N MET A 1 -46.64 64.57 -19.08
CA MET A 1 -45.66 63.46 -19.38
C MET A 1 -44.91 63.13 -18.08
N ASN A 2 -45.38 62.13 -17.38
CA ASN A 2 -44.90 61.82 -16.04
C ASN A 2 -43.86 60.66 -16.16
N LYS A 3 -42.56 60.97 -16.09
CA LYS A 3 -41.48 59.96 -16.05
C LYS A 3 -41.38 59.37 -14.63
N LYS A 4 -41.86 58.15 -14.46
CA LYS A 4 -41.62 57.37 -13.25
C LYS A 4 -40.18 56.79 -13.33
N SER A 5 -39.31 57.24 -12.45
CA SER A 5 -37.95 56.66 -12.27
C SER A 5 -38.06 55.29 -11.60
N PRO A 6 -37.32 54.25 -12.07
CA PRO A 6 -37.31 52.96 -11.40
C PRO A 6 -36.51 53.05 -10.11
N LEU A 7 -37.10 52.67 -9.00
CA LEU A 7 -36.42 52.46 -7.72
C LEU A 7 -35.50 51.23 -7.85
N LEU A 8 -34.20 51.49 -7.96
CA LEU A 8 -33.18 50.45 -7.84
C LEU A 8 -33.16 49.96 -6.39
N LEU A 9 -33.73 48.78 -6.18
CA LEU A 9 -33.57 48.03 -4.93
C LEU A 9 -32.10 47.63 -4.80
N ARG A 10 -31.36 48.38 -3.99
CA ARG A 10 -29.99 48.08 -3.61
C ARG A 10 -30.06 46.85 -2.70
N SER A 11 -29.68 45.65 -3.24
CA SER A 11 -29.55 44.46 -2.43
C SER A 11 -28.43 44.71 -1.41
N LEU A 12 -28.79 44.68 -0.13
CA LEU A 12 -27.82 44.72 0.98
C LEU A 12 -27.04 43.44 0.94
N GLN A 13 -25.82 43.46 0.35
CA GLN A 13 -24.86 42.38 0.49
C GLN A 13 -24.42 42.34 1.96
N ARG A 14 -24.94 41.37 2.69
CA ARG A 14 -24.48 41.07 4.05
C ARG A 14 -23.13 40.35 3.95
N GLY A 15 -22.07 41.05 4.30
CA GLY A 15 -20.77 40.45 4.46
C GLY A 15 -20.71 39.59 5.74
N PHE A 16 -19.88 38.54 5.73
CA PHE A 16 -19.64 37.76 6.94
C PHE A 16 -18.93 38.59 8.00
N THR A 17 -19.35 38.39 9.23
CA THR A 17 -18.65 39.02 10.39
C THR A 17 -17.40 38.23 10.73
N LEU A 18 -16.43 38.91 11.32
CA LEU A 18 -15.19 38.26 11.76
C LEU A 18 -15.47 37.15 12.79
N ILE A 19 -16.43 37.35 13.66
CA ILE A 19 -16.83 36.35 14.66
C ILE A 19 -17.45 35.10 14.01
N GLU A 20 -18.26 35.25 12.94
CA GLU A 20 -18.82 34.13 12.21
C GLU A 20 -17.70 33.24 11.60
N LEU A 21 -16.68 33.87 11.02
CA LEU A 21 -15.53 33.13 10.50
C LEU A 21 -14.74 32.42 11.61
N MET A 22 -14.56 33.07 12.74
CA MET A 22 -13.86 32.46 13.88
C MET A 22 -14.61 31.25 14.44
N VAL A 23 -15.96 31.33 14.54
CA VAL A 23 -16.80 30.21 15.01
C VAL A 23 -16.75 29.05 14.01
N VAL A 24 -16.83 29.32 12.72
CA VAL A 24 -16.71 28.27 11.67
C VAL A 24 -15.37 27.57 11.73
N LEU A 25 -14.26 28.32 11.85
CA LEU A 25 -12.92 27.76 11.97
C LEU A 25 -12.77 26.92 13.25
N LEU A 26 -13.36 27.35 14.36
CA LEU A 26 -13.38 26.58 15.60
C LEU A 26 -14.09 25.24 15.42
N ILE A 27 -15.30 25.25 14.82
CA ILE A 27 -16.07 24.04 14.59
C ILE A 27 -15.31 23.07 13.65
N ILE A 28 -14.78 23.59 12.55
CA ILE A 28 -13.99 22.77 11.60
C ILE A 28 -12.76 22.18 12.31
N GLY A 29 -12.06 22.96 13.14
CA GLY A 29 -10.90 22.49 13.90
C GLY A 29 -11.24 21.36 14.86
N VAL A 30 -12.37 21.47 15.59
CA VAL A 30 -12.83 20.40 16.49
C VAL A 30 -13.21 19.14 15.72
N LEU A 31 -13.97 19.28 14.63
CA LEU A 31 -14.37 18.14 13.79
C LEU A 31 -13.17 17.46 13.14
N ALA A 32 -12.19 18.23 12.63
CA ALA A 32 -10.98 17.70 12.06
C ALA A 32 -10.18 16.88 13.08
N ALA A 33 -10.06 17.34 14.32
CA ALA A 33 -9.34 16.64 15.37
C ALA A 33 -9.94 15.25 15.71
N LEU A 34 -11.25 15.08 15.51
CA LEU A 34 -11.95 13.80 15.75
C LEU A 34 -11.87 12.84 14.57
N ILE A 35 -11.80 13.35 13.33
CA ILE A 35 -11.91 12.53 12.11
C ILE A 35 -10.53 12.08 11.61
N VAL A 36 -9.52 12.94 11.67
CA VAL A 36 -8.19 12.69 11.07
C VAL A 36 -7.52 11.41 11.59
N PRO A 37 -7.43 11.13 12.90
CA PRO A 37 -6.76 9.92 13.39
C PRO A 37 -7.42 8.64 12.85
N ASN A 38 -8.74 8.55 12.85
CA ASN A 38 -9.45 7.37 12.37
C ASN A 38 -9.24 7.08 10.87
N VAL A 39 -9.04 8.11 10.06
CA VAL A 39 -8.79 7.95 8.61
C VAL A 39 -7.37 7.45 8.37
N LEU A 40 -6.40 7.92 9.14
CA LEU A 40 -5.00 7.49 9.03
C LEU A 40 -4.84 6.02 9.43
N ASP A 41 -5.43 5.60 10.54
CA ASP A 41 -5.38 4.21 10.99
C ASP A 41 -5.98 3.25 9.95
N ARG A 42 -7.13 3.60 9.36
CA ARG A 42 -7.75 2.79 8.29
C ARG A 42 -6.90 2.72 7.02
N ALA A 43 -6.18 3.79 6.68
CA ALA A 43 -5.27 3.79 5.54
C ALA A 43 -4.08 2.85 5.79
N ASP A 44 -3.56 2.81 7.00
CA ASP A 44 -2.47 1.90 7.37
C ASP A 44 -2.93 0.43 7.40
N ASP A 45 -4.13 0.14 7.92
CA ASP A 45 -4.73 -1.20 7.86
C ASP A 45 -4.91 -1.69 6.41
N ALA A 46 -5.34 -0.80 5.52
CA ALA A 46 -5.48 -1.11 4.10
C ALA A 46 -4.13 -1.44 3.44
N ARG A 47 -3.06 -0.72 3.80
CA ARG A 47 -1.70 -1.01 3.31
C ARG A 47 -1.19 -2.36 3.81
N VAL A 48 -1.37 -2.66 5.09
CA VAL A 48 -1.01 -3.97 5.66
C VAL A 48 -1.76 -5.10 4.94
N THR A 49 -3.06 -4.92 4.68
CA THR A 49 -3.87 -5.90 3.95
C THR A 49 -3.38 -6.09 2.50
N ALA A 50 -3.03 -5.01 1.82
CA ALA A 50 -2.46 -5.06 0.48
C ALA A 50 -1.12 -5.83 0.47
N ALA A 51 -0.22 -5.54 1.41
CA ALA A 51 1.06 -6.25 1.53
C ALA A 51 0.86 -7.75 1.80
N LYS A 52 -0.08 -8.14 2.66
CA LYS A 52 -0.43 -9.56 2.88
C LYS A 52 -0.92 -10.23 1.59
N THR A 53 -1.74 -9.54 0.81
CA THR A 53 -2.24 -10.04 -0.46
C THR A 53 -1.09 -10.24 -1.47
N ASP A 54 -0.17 -9.29 -1.56
CA ASP A 54 0.99 -9.40 -2.45
C ASP A 54 1.90 -10.55 -2.04
N VAL A 55 2.19 -10.71 -0.74
CA VAL A 55 2.96 -11.84 -0.21
C VAL A 55 2.30 -13.17 -0.60
N ALA A 56 0.97 -13.28 -0.43
CA ALA A 56 0.24 -14.49 -0.81
C ALA A 56 0.34 -14.78 -2.31
N ASN A 57 0.21 -13.76 -3.16
CA ASN A 57 0.36 -13.88 -4.62
C ASN A 57 1.77 -14.31 -5.01
N LEU A 58 2.81 -13.74 -4.40
CA LEU A 58 4.21 -14.12 -4.63
C LEU A 58 4.46 -15.57 -4.22
N VAL A 59 3.93 -16.01 -3.09
CA VAL A 59 4.02 -17.41 -2.64
C VAL A 59 3.34 -18.35 -3.63
N GLN A 60 2.17 -17.98 -4.16
CA GLN A 60 1.50 -18.80 -5.19
C GLN A 60 2.34 -18.90 -6.47
N ALA A 61 2.92 -17.81 -6.95
CA ALA A 61 3.80 -17.81 -8.10
C ALA A 61 5.06 -18.68 -7.87
N LEU A 62 5.64 -18.61 -6.67
CA LEU A 62 6.76 -19.48 -6.27
C LEU A 62 6.37 -20.97 -6.25
N LYS A 63 5.18 -21.32 -5.78
CA LYS A 63 4.67 -22.68 -5.80
C LYS A 63 4.47 -23.19 -7.22
N LEU A 64 3.97 -22.35 -8.14
CA LEU A 64 3.86 -22.70 -9.56
C LEU A 64 5.25 -22.89 -10.19
N TYR A 65 6.20 -22.00 -9.91
CA TYR A 65 7.59 -22.18 -10.35
C TYR A 65 8.17 -23.52 -9.88
N ARG A 66 7.97 -23.86 -8.59
CA ARG A 66 8.42 -25.15 -8.04
C ARG A 66 7.74 -26.34 -8.71
N LEU A 67 6.45 -26.23 -9.01
CA LEU A 67 5.71 -27.30 -9.68
C LEU A 67 6.28 -27.61 -11.08
N ASP A 68 6.60 -26.56 -11.83
CA ASP A 68 7.15 -26.69 -13.18
C ASP A 68 8.65 -27.11 -13.18
N ASN A 69 9.42 -26.63 -12.21
CA ASN A 69 10.88 -26.78 -12.21
C ASN A 69 11.41 -27.71 -11.10
N MET A 70 10.53 -28.34 -10.31
CA MET A 70 10.82 -29.28 -9.21
C MET A 70 11.61 -28.65 -8.05
N ARG A 71 11.73 -27.34 -7.99
CA ARG A 71 12.46 -26.57 -6.97
C ARG A 71 12.03 -25.10 -6.99
N TYR A 72 12.31 -24.41 -5.90
CA TYR A 72 12.21 -22.95 -5.84
C TYR A 72 13.41 -22.27 -6.52
N PRO A 73 13.30 -21.00 -6.91
CA PRO A 73 14.45 -20.20 -7.29
C PRO A 73 15.49 -20.19 -6.17
N THR A 74 16.77 -20.07 -6.51
CA THR A 74 17.81 -19.86 -5.48
C THR A 74 17.70 -18.47 -4.86
N ALA A 75 18.35 -18.25 -3.71
CA ALA A 75 18.41 -16.92 -3.09
C ALA A 75 19.03 -15.89 -4.05
N GLU A 76 20.02 -16.29 -4.86
CA GLU A 76 20.66 -15.43 -5.86
C GLU A 76 19.71 -15.10 -7.04
N GLN A 77 18.95 -16.10 -7.51
CA GLN A 77 17.94 -15.90 -8.56
C GLN A 77 16.79 -15.00 -8.08
N GLY A 78 16.45 -15.08 -6.81
CA GLY A 78 15.46 -14.22 -6.16
C GLY A 78 14.06 -14.28 -6.78
N LEU A 79 13.22 -13.32 -6.43
CA LEU A 79 11.88 -13.16 -7.02
C LEU A 79 11.93 -12.79 -8.51
N GLN A 80 13.08 -12.29 -9.00
CA GLN A 80 13.24 -11.94 -10.40
C GLN A 80 13.06 -13.17 -11.31
N ALA A 81 13.34 -14.38 -10.80
CA ALA A 81 13.12 -15.65 -11.49
C ALA A 81 11.65 -15.91 -11.85
N LEU A 82 10.69 -15.22 -11.21
CA LEU A 82 9.27 -15.30 -11.54
C LEU A 82 8.89 -14.47 -12.77
N LEU A 83 9.73 -13.49 -13.12
CA LEU A 83 9.50 -12.52 -14.17
C LEU A 83 10.33 -12.78 -15.42
N VAL A 84 11.58 -13.15 -15.21
CA VAL A 84 12.59 -13.40 -16.27
C VAL A 84 13.26 -14.74 -16.02
N GLU A 85 13.50 -15.51 -17.10
CA GLU A 85 14.20 -16.79 -17.01
C GLU A 85 15.59 -16.61 -16.42
N PRO A 86 15.92 -17.29 -15.32
CA PRO A 86 17.25 -17.22 -14.73
C PRO A 86 18.34 -17.72 -15.69
N THR A 87 19.42 -16.99 -15.75
CA THR A 87 20.64 -17.36 -16.49
C THR A 87 21.74 -17.92 -15.59
N THR A 88 21.57 -17.81 -14.27
CA THR A 88 22.48 -18.37 -13.26
C THR A 88 22.09 -19.81 -12.91
N PRO A 89 23.06 -20.74 -12.86
CA PRO A 89 22.76 -22.12 -12.45
C PRO A 89 22.27 -22.22 -10.99
N PRO A 90 21.45 -23.24 -10.74
CA PRO A 90 20.94 -24.25 -11.63
C PRO A 90 19.79 -23.70 -12.50
N LEU A 91 19.86 -23.92 -13.81
CA LEU A 91 18.85 -23.42 -14.74
C LEU A 91 17.50 -24.14 -14.57
N PRO A 92 16.37 -23.43 -14.68
CA PRO A 92 15.05 -24.07 -14.66
C PRO A 92 14.82 -24.89 -15.95
N ALA A 93 14.26 -26.09 -15.79
CA ALA A 93 14.03 -27.00 -16.92
C ALA A 93 12.77 -26.63 -17.74
N ASN A 94 11.74 -26.10 -17.07
CA ASN A 94 10.45 -25.79 -17.65
C ASN A 94 9.99 -24.39 -17.23
N TRP A 95 10.85 -23.40 -17.39
CA TRP A 95 10.52 -22.04 -17.01
C TRP A 95 9.37 -21.48 -17.82
N LYS A 96 8.52 -20.73 -17.15
CA LYS A 96 7.44 -19.93 -17.74
C LYS A 96 7.43 -18.56 -17.08
N ASN A 97 6.77 -17.59 -17.70
CA ASN A 97 6.51 -16.33 -17.02
C ASN A 97 5.41 -16.56 -15.96
N TYR A 98 5.71 -16.29 -14.69
CA TYR A 98 4.80 -16.47 -13.55
C TYR A 98 4.16 -15.18 -13.09
N LEU A 99 4.76 -14.03 -13.44
CA LEU A 99 4.29 -12.69 -13.08
C LEU A 99 4.58 -11.71 -14.21
N ASP A 100 3.66 -10.78 -14.46
CA ASP A 100 3.87 -9.70 -15.42
C ASP A 100 4.84 -8.63 -14.88
N LYS A 101 4.83 -8.43 -13.56
CA LYS A 101 5.73 -7.51 -12.85
C LYS A 101 5.91 -7.94 -11.40
N LEU A 102 7.05 -7.59 -10.81
CA LEU A 102 7.23 -7.70 -9.37
C LEU A 102 6.56 -6.52 -8.68
N PRO A 103 5.66 -6.78 -7.72
CA PRO A 103 5.09 -5.70 -6.93
C PRO A 103 6.14 -5.09 -6.00
N GLN A 104 5.95 -3.83 -5.66
CA GLN A 104 6.53 -3.21 -4.48
C GLN A 104 5.49 -3.23 -3.36
N ASP A 105 5.96 -3.24 -2.12
CA ASP A 105 5.04 -3.13 -1.01
C ASP A 105 4.35 -1.75 -0.98
N PRO A 106 3.27 -1.56 -0.21
CA PRO A 106 2.53 -0.30 -0.17
C PRO A 106 3.31 0.91 0.35
N TRP A 107 4.51 0.72 0.84
CA TRP A 107 5.43 1.76 1.29
C TRP A 107 6.57 2.03 0.32
N GLY A 108 6.63 1.26 -0.82
CA GLY A 108 7.59 1.45 -1.90
C GLY A 108 8.86 0.62 -1.78
N HIS A 109 8.93 -0.35 -0.85
CA HIS A 109 10.06 -1.26 -0.71
C HIS A 109 9.86 -2.52 -1.56
N SER A 110 10.97 -3.17 -1.92
CA SER A 110 10.92 -4.47 -2.57
C SER A 110 10.64 -5.57 -1.54
N TYR A 111 9.83 -6.58 -1.93
CA TYR A 111 9.66 -7.77 -1.11
C TYR A 111 10.96 -8.56 -1.02
N ILE A 112 11.20 -9.15 0.16
CA ILE A 112 12.37 -9.94 0.47
C ILE A 112 12.02 -11.41 0.27
N PHE A 113 12.93 -12.15 -0.37
CA PHE A 113 12.82 -13.57 -0.59
C PHE A 113 14.00 -14.28 0.08
N LEU A 114 13.71 -15.30 0.85
CA LEU A 114 14.71 -16.16 1.50
C LEU A 114 14.54 -17.60 1.04
N ASN A 115 15.63 -18.20 0.56
CA ASN A 115 15.73 -19.61 0.26
C ASN A 115 17.14 -20.13 0.67
N PRO A 116 17.27 -20.94 1.70
CA PRO A 116 16.17 -21.49 2.53
C PRO A 116 15.48 -20.42 3.38
N GLY A 117 14.18 -20.62 3.67
CA GLY A 117 13.42 -19.78 4.57
C GLY A 117 13.81 -20.00 6.03
N ILE A 118 13.43 -19.04 6.89
CA ILE A 118 13.61 -19.12 8.36
C ILE A 118 12.37 -19.70 9.03
N LYS A 119 11.19 -19.39 8.50
CA LYS A 119 9.89 -19.79 9.04
C LYS A 119 9.26 -20.93 8.23
N GLY A 120 9.58 -21.02 6.96
CA GLY A 120 9.10 -22.04 6.05
C GLY A 120 10.21 -22.58 5.16
N GLU A 121 9.87 -23.35 4.12
CA GLU A 121 10.80 -23.85 3.13
C GLU A 121 11.45 -22.70 2.34
N VAL A 122 10.65 -21.71 2.03
CA VAL A 122 11.05 -20.40 1.53
C VAL A 122 10.19 -19.34 2.23
N ASP A 123 10.73 -18.16 2.42
CA ASP A 123 9.99 -17.04 3.00
C ASP A 123 9.95 -15.86 2.02
N VAL A 124 8.77 -15.21 1.98
CA VAL A 124 8.57 -13.92 1.30
C VAL A 124 8.06 -12.95 2.35
N MET A 125 8.62 -11.75 2.43
CA MET A 125 8.21 -10.77 3.44
C MET A 125 8.40 -9.33 3.00
N SER A 126 7.68 -8.42 3.68
CA SER A 126 7.94 -6.99 3.73
C SER A 126 8.30 -6.61 5.17
N TYR A 127 9.20 -5.66 5.34
CA TYR A 127 9.55 -5.08 6.65
C TYR A 127 8.62 -3.93 7.08
N GLY A 128 7.41 -3.87 6.51
CA GLY A 128 6.46 -2.83 6.91
C GLY A 128 6.84 -1.42 6.48
N ALA A 129 6.26 -0.45 7.15
CA ALA A 129 6.39 0.96 6.76
C ALA A 129 7.77 1.55 7.02
N ASP A 130 8.49 1.09 8.03
CA ASP A 130 9.83 1.59 8.38
C ASP A 130 10.97 0.89 7.62
N GLY A 131 10.67 -0.21 6.92
CA GLY A 131 11.64 -0.99 6.15
C GLY A 131 12.71 -1.68 7.00
N GLN A 132 12.44 -1.93 8.29
CA GLN A 132 13.34 -2.55 9.24
C GLN A 132 12.73 -3.82 9.83
N ALA A 133 13.56 -4.81 10.16
CA ALA A 133 13.10 -6.05 10.77
C ALA A 133 12.48 -5.80 12.16
N GLY A 134 11.30 -6.37 12.40
CA GLY A 134 10.56 -6.25 13.65
C GLY A 134 9.42 -5.25 13.57
N GLY A 135 9.27 -4.39 14.59
CA GLY A 135 8.22 -3.37 14.65
C GLY A 135 6.86 -3.87 15.11
N GLU A 136 5.91 -2.95 15.22
CA GLU A 136 4.53 -3.18 15.61
C GLU A 136 3.56 -2.39 14.70
N GLY A 137 2.32 -2.84 14.58
CA GLY A 137 1.30 -2.18 13.79
C GLY A 137 1.68 -2.11 12.30
N ARG A 138 1.74 -0.91 11.73
CA ARG A 138 2.13 -0.68 10.33
C ARG A 138 3.61 -0.95 10.03
N ASP A 139 4.45 -0.89 11.07
CA ASP A 139 5.90 -1.13 10.98
C ASP A 139 6.26 -2.61 11.21
N ALA A 140 5.26 -3.46 11.53
CA ALA A 140 5.48 -4.88 11.74
C ALA A 140 5.83 -5.62 10.45
N ASP A 141 6.71 -6.62 10.56
CA ASP A 141 7.02 -7.53 9.46
C ASP A 141 5.78 -8.28 8.99
N ILE A 142 5.60 -8.34 7.67
CA ILE A 142 4.51 -9.07 7.02
C ILE A 142 5.14 -10.19 6.19
N GLY A 143 4.90 -11.44 6.59
CA GLY A 143 5.56 -12.58 5.99
C GLY A 143 4.64 -13.72 5.60
N SER A 144 5.16 -14.60 4.76
CA SER A 144 4.47 -15.78 4.20
C SER A 144 4.03 -16.81 5.23
N TRP A 145 4.50 -16.70 6.45
CA TRP A 145 4.14 -17.56 7.60
C TRP A 145 2.93 -17.08 8.39
N GLN A 146 2.43 -15.88 8.06
CA GLN A 146 1.24 -15.31 8.70
C GLN A 146 -0.01 -15.77 7.95
N PRO A 147 -1.12 -16.05 8.66
CA PRO A 147 -2.38 -16.43 8.04
C PRO A 147 -3.07 -15.28 7.31
#